data_a80cac8ce050ebadece1f09c7af8507d
#
_entry.id   a80cac8ce050ebadece1f09c7af8507d
#
_cell.length_a   1.000
_cell.length_b   1.000
_cell.length_c   1.000
_cell.angle_alpha   90.00
_cell.angle_beta   90.00
_cell.angle_gamma   90.00
#
_symmetry.space_group_name_H-M   'P 1'
#
loop_
_entity.id
_entity.type
_entity.pdbx_description
1 polymer ?
#
loop_
_entity_poly.entity_id
_entity_poly.type
_entity_poly.pdbx_seq_one_letter_code
_entity_poly.pdbx_strand_id
1 'polypeptide(L)'
;MLAVRSIVVLAAAALVAGGCTSSVDGTAAPQSTGNPTGPAFPSSGTIDLTLTADRGAADGAVVSLGVPFPPGALRDDKLVSVLDPAGTAVAIHTESLARWPADGSVRSVLVAFRATLDADAGQKWTVEYGLPPRGGDAGPLAPNPDGPVIATLTARHYAASRVSGVVLPKADNVRFKQYDDTIAAGGTEKPLQDYGLVCSGGAEHRTYYDGTHARYQRGLRSGEPAELRAAHDEAVWYRANELEWVDADRTVAVTKCEAVESGLPSWTPDSRPLDWSTLRMMSGQGSLDDYLVTGDPAAKQALAGFGEAYLRNLPQLEQGTLEITERNLGWPIMGVVSYYAINPSEHVRAAADALVTRAFDWQARGSSGALEHDINRPDPDECYGGAEDPTAGPRGASPFMTSLVVDGVMDWWQLTGDPRVAPFLDKLARWYERDAATKDHKAFQYLWGCQKYQYDPGGPPIPEPGGTPNTVGDPDGLTTPELNVLIAHVFGATAVVTGDRHWIEFGDSLVDPALELMYIGTPKAWNQQNRSFGKYLGYRVLVGSSP
;
A
#
# COMPACT_ATOMS: atom_id res chain seq x y z
N MET A 1 -1.14 17.12 -66.32
CA MET A 1 0.10 17.60 -66.93
C MET A 1 1.18 17.65 -65.92
N LEU A 2 2.08 16.92 -66.14
CA LEU A 2 3.51 16.68 -66.01
C LEU A 2 4.02 16.27 -64.60
N ALA A 3 4.43 15.04 -64.65
CA ALA A 3 5.37 14.42 -63.71
C ALA A 3 6.79 14.90 -63.98
N VAL A 4 7.62 14.98 -62.95
CA VAL A 4 9.06 14.74 -63.09
C VAL A 4 9.54 13.93 -61.88
N ARG A 5 10.04 12.76 -62.18
CA ARG A 5 10.90 11.89 -61.35
C ARG A 5 12.33 12.44 -61.40
N SER A 6 13.06 12.35 -60.35
CA SER A 6 14.50 12.18 -60.43
C SER A 6 15.04 11.39 -59.25
N ILE A 7 15.77 10.42 -59.64
CA ILE A 7 16.51 9.33 -59.04
C ILE A 7 17.96 9.80 -58.78
N VAL A 8 18.64 9.06 -57.85
CA VAL A 8 20.11 8.80 -57.87
C VAL A 8 20.93 9.64 -56.87
N VAL A 9 21.93 9.17 -56.11
CA VAL A 9 22.82 7.96 -56.13
C VAL A 9 23.51 7.84 -54.79
N LEU A 10 23.82 6.61 -54.38
CA LEU A 10 24.76 6.23 -53.34
C LEU A 10 26.18 6.74 -53.61
N ALA A 11 26.91 7.12 -52.57
CA ALA A 11 28.36 6.98 -52.53
C ALA A 11 28.81 6.59 -51.13
N ALA A 12 29.36 5.40 -51.03
CA ALA A 12 30.12 4.92 -49.91
C ALA A 12 31.54 5.48 -49.96
N ALA A 13 32.04 5.96 -48.82
CA ALA A 13 33.47 6.16 -48.62
C ALA A 13 33.87 5.64 -47.24
N ALA A 14 34.61 4.56 -47.21
CA ALA A 14 35.31 4.07 -46.07
C ALA A 14 36.61 4.87 -45.88
N LEU A 15 36.88 5.33 -44.67
CA LEU A 15 38.20 5.77 -44.24
C LEU A 15 38.51 5.20 -42.85
N VAL A 16 39.52 4.37 -42.84
CA VAL A 16 40.19 3.79 -41.66
C VAL A 16 41.29 4.74 -41.23
N ALA A 17 41.35 5.08 -39.94
CA ALA A 17 42.54 5.46 -39.19
C ALA A 17 42.11 5.61 -37.71
N GLY A 18 42.56 4.78 -36.82
CA GLY A 18 43.83 4.89 -36.14
C GLY A 18 43.59 5.36 -34.69
N GLY A 19 43.54 4.45 -33.76
CA GLY A 19 43.56 4.38 -32.35
C GLY A 19 43.89 5.61 -31.46
N CYS A 20 43.13 5.73 -30.38
CA CYS A 20 43.64 6.01 -29.03
C CYS A 20 42.63 5.40 -28.06
N THR A 21 43.03 4.35 -27.38
CA THR A 21 42.32 3.72 -26.28
C THR A 21 42.47 4.60 -25.04
N SER A 22 41.44 5.28 -24.62
CA SER A 22 41.25 5.72 -23.25
C SER A 22 40.15 4.86 -22.65
N SER A 23 40.52 3.94 -21.78
CA SER A 23 39.60 3.18 -20.93
C SER A 23 38.90 4.15 -19.98
N VAL A 24 37.65 4.45 -20.29
CA VAL A 24 36.73 4.99 -19.31
C VAL A 24 36.15 3.76 -18.61
N ASP A 25 36.44 3.60 -17.32
CA ASP A 25 35.79 2.60 -16.47
C ASP A 25 34.27 2.83 -16.56
N GLY A 26 33.64 2.00 -17.35
CA GLY A 26 32.20 1.92 -17.41
C GLY A 26 31.73 1.28 -16.11
N THR A 27 31.18 2.05 -15.20
CA THR A 27 30.29 1.53 -14.16
C THR A 27 29.19 0.75 -14.89
N ALA A 28 29.19 -0.55 -14.70
CA ALA A 28 28.18 -1.44 -15.24
C ALA A 28 26.82 -0.91 -14.77
N ALA A 29 25.91 -0.67 -15.73
CA ALA A 29 24.52 -0.39 -15.41
C ALA A 29 24.00 -1.52 -14.51
N PRO A 30 23.29 -1.21 -13.43
CA PRO A 30 22.75 -2.26 -12.55
C PRO A 30 21.87 -3.18 -13.40
N GLN A 31 22.22 -4.46 -13.41
CA GLN A 31 21.36 -5.47 -14.01
C GLN A 31 20.04 -5.44 -13.23
N SER A 32 18.93 -5.26 -13.95
CA SER A 32 17.60 -5.36 -13.38
C SER A 32 17.47 -6.77 -12.78
N THR A 33 17.66 -6.88 -11.48
CA THR A 33 17.36 -8.12 -10.77
C THR A 33 15.85 -8.23 -10.78
N GLY A 34 15.33 -9.22 -11.50
CA GLY A 34 13.91 -9.57 -11.46
C GLY A 34 13.44 -9.69 -10.00
N ASN A 35 12.14 -9.56 -9.83
CA ASN A 35 11.42 -9.64 -8.54
C ASN A 35 12.20 -10.50 -7.52
N PRO A 36 12.65 -9.97 -6.36
CA PRO A 36 13.59 -10.66 -5.49
C PRO A 36 13.00 -12.01 -5.11
N THR A 37 13.62 -13.03 -5.62
CA THR A 37 13.30 -14.41 -5.27
C THR A 37 13.88 -14.64 -3.87
N GLY A 38 13.05 -14.41 -2.84
CA GLY A 38 13.26 -15.05 -1.55
C GLY A 38 13.42 -16.56 -1.75
N PRO A 39 13.82 -17.33 -0.74
CA PRO A 39 13.91 -18.77 -0.86
C PRO A 39 12.64 -19.30 -1.51
N ALA A 40 12.79 -20.16 -2.53
CA ALA A 40 11.66 -20.66 -3.31
C ALA A 40 10.62 -21.27 -2.37
N PHE A 41 9.41 -20.77 -2.41
CA PHE A 41 8.31 -21.33 -1.63
C PHE A 41 8.02 -22.73 -2.18
N PRO A 42 7.88 -23.76 -1.33
CA PRO A 42 7.61 -25.11 -1.81
C PRO A 42 6.32 -25.17 -2.64
N SER A 43 6.33 -25.98 -3.71
CA SER A 43 5.12 -26.20 -4.55
C SER A 43 4.10 -27.11 -3.89
N SER A 44 4.44 -27.72 -2.76
CA SER A 44 3.55 -28.56 -1.94
C SER A 44 4.01 -28.54 -0.49
N GLY A 45 3.06 -28.69 0.44
CA GLY A 45 3.38 -28.70 1.87
C GLY A 45 2.14 -28.57 2.74
N THR A 46 2.39 -28.18 3.99
CA THR A 46 1.35 -27.95 5.00
C THR A 46 1.46 -26.56 5.61
N ILE A 47 0.32 -26.01 6.00
CA ILE A 47 0.19 -24.71 6.67
C ILE A 47 -0.63 -24.93 7.93
N ASP A 48 -0.13 -24.45 9.07
CA ASP A 48 -0.89 -24.48 10.31
C ASP A 48 -2.09 -23.54 10.20
N LEU A 49 -3.26 -24.07 10.52
CA LEU A 49 -4.54 -23.36 10.56
C LEU A 49 -5.07 -23.38 12.00
N THR A 50 -5.47 -22.23 12.49
CA THR A 50 -6.12 -22.11 13.79
C THR A 50 -7.57 -21.70 13.58
N LEU A 51 -8.51 -22.44 14.16
CA LEU A 51 -9.91 -22.04 14.28
C LEU A 51 -10.16 -21.52 15.69
N THR A 52 -10.83 -20.37 15.82
CA THR A 52 -11.20 -19.78 17.12
C THR A 52 -12.68 -19.42 17.08
N ALA A 53 -13.45 -19.94 18.04
CA ALA A 53 -14.88 -19.63 18.20
C ALA A 53 -15.04 -18.36 19.04
N ASP A 54 -14.73 -17.20 18.46
CA ASP A 54 -14.67 -15.88 19.13
C ASP A 54 -16.03 -15.16 19.23
N ARG A 55 -17.05 -15.68 18.52
CA ARG A 55 -18.42 -15.13 18.54
C ARG A 55 -19.46 -16.17 18.95
N GLY A 56 -19.10 -17.05 19.88
CA GLY A 56 -19.96 -18.09 20.42
C GLY A 56 -19.68 -19.47 19.85
N ALA A 57 -20.37 -20.48 20.37
CA ALA A 57 -20.23 -21.86 19.92
C ALA A 57 -20.67 -22.03 18.46
N ALA A 58 -20.02 -22.95 17.78
CA ALA A 58 -20.33 -23.33 16.40
C ALA A 58 -20.70 -24.80 16.33
N ASP A 59 -21.89 -25.12 15.81
CA ASP A 59 -22.33 -26.51 15.54
C ASP A 59 -22.54 -26.68 14.04
N GLY A 60 -21.57 -27.29 13.37
CA GLY A 60 -21.57 -27.46 11.92
C GLY A 60 -21.57 -26.14 11.14
N ALA A 61 -21.07 -25.07 11.75
CA ALA A 61 -21.02 -23.75 11.11
C ALA A 61 -20.08 -23.74 9.91
N VAL A 62 -20.41 -22.92 8.89
CA VAL A 62 -19.49 -22.68 7.79
C VAL A 62 -18.34 -21.81 8.28
N VAL A 63 -17.13 -22.31 8.11
CA VAL A 63 -15.86 -21.60 8.31
C VAL A 63 -15.29 -21.31 6.93
N SER A 64 -14.86 -20.07 6.70
CA SER A 64 -14.22 -19.67 5.45
C SER A 64 -12.99 -18.83 5.70
N LEU A 65 -12.00 -18.95 4.82
CA LEU A 65 -10.81 -18.10 4.79
C LEU A 65 -10.22 -18.07 3.38
N GLY A 66 -9.47 -17.01 3.09
CA GLY A 66 -8.54 -17.01 1.98
C GLY A 66 -7.20 -17.59 2.41
N VAL A 67 -6.67 -18.54 1.66
CA VAL A 67 -5.33 -19.09 1.84
C VAL A 67 -4.42 -18.49 0.78
N PRO A 68 -3.58 -17.50 1.14
CA PRO A 68 -2.74 -16.81 0.17
C PRO A 68 -1.44 -17.57 -0.13
N PHE A 69 -0.94 -17.42 -1.36
CA PHE A 69 0.29 -18.03 -1.84
C PHE A 69 1.16 -17.00 -2.58
N PRO A 70 2.50 -17.08 -2.48
CA PRO A 70 3.40 -16.25 -3.27
C PRO A 70 3.40 -16.67 -4.74
N PRO A 71 3.96 -15.82 -5.65
CA PRO A 71 4.06 -16.15 -7.07
C PRO A 71 4.71 -17.52 -7.31
N GLY A 72 4.12 -18.31 -8.19
CA GLY A 72 4.63 -19.62 -8.61
C GLY A 72 4.33 -20.80 -7.68
N ALA A 73 3.86 -20.59 -6.45
CA ALA A 73 3.71 -21.63 -5.44
C ALA A 73 2.57 -22.61 -5.73
N LEU A 74 1.40 -22.13 -6.11
CA LEU A 74 0.23 -22.93 -6.40
C LEU A 74 -0.37 -22.54 -7.76
N ARG A 75 -0.71 -23.52 -8.61
CA ARG A 75 -1.28 -23.24 -9.93
C ARG A 75 -2.75 -23.67 -10.08
N ASP A 76 -3.18 -24.60 -9.24
CA ASP A 76 -4.54 -25.15 -9.25
C ASP A 76 -5.15 -25.06 -7.85
N ASP A 77 -6.23 -24.31 -7.71
CA ASP A 77 -6.95 -24.12 -6.45
C ASP A 77 -7.64 -25.41 -5.95
N LYS A 78 -7.73 -26.44 -6.78
CA LYS A 78 -8.24 -27.76 -6.38
C LYS A 78 -7.20 -28.62 -5.66
N LEU A 79 -5.93 -28.25 -5.70
CA LEU A 79 -4.84 -28.95 -4.99
C LEU A 79 -4.68 -28.46 -3.54
N VAL A 80 -5.81 -28.36 -2.83
CA VAL A 80 -5.87 -27.97 -1.41
C VAL A 80 -6.74 -28.96 -0.66
N SER A 81 -6.35 -29.28 0.57
CA SER A 81 -7.13 -30.10 1.52
C SER A 81 -7.06 -29.48 2.90
N VAL A 82 -8.08 -29.72 3.73
CA VAL A 82 -8.09 -29.32 5.15
C VAL A 82 -8.18 -30.57 6.01
N LEU A 83 -7.31 -30.65 7.01
CA LEU A 83 -7.26 -31.72 7.98
C LEU A 83 -7.73 -31.21 9.34
N ASP A 84 -8.61 -31.97 9.97
CA ASP A 84 -9.06 -31.75 11.35
C ASP A 84 -7.94 -32.04 12.39
N PRO A 85 -8.15 -31.78 13.68
CA PRO A 85 -7.17 -32.09 14.72
C PRO A 85 -6.73 -33.56 14.82
N ALA A 86 -7.54 -34.50 14.29
CA ALA A 86 -7.19 -35.91 14.24
C ALA A 86 -6.40 -36.28 12.97
N GLY A 87 -6.15 -35.34 12.07
CA GLY A 87 -5.48 -35.55 10.79
C GLY A 87 -6.39 -36.13 9.70
N THR A 88 -7.71 -36.12 9.93
CA THR A 88 -8.72 -36.58 8.96
C THR A 88 -9.05 -35.44 8.00
N ALA A 89 -9.02 -35.72 6.69
CA ALA A 89 -9.40 -34.73 5.69
C ALA A 89 -10.93 -34.53 5.68
N VAL A 90 -11.34 -33.26 5.75
CA VAL A 90 -12.76 -32.87 5.70
C VAL A 90 -13.16 -32.48 4.28
N ALA A 91 -14.46 -32.55 3.98
CA ALA A 91 -14.99 -32.05 2.72
C ALA A 91 -14.89 -30.52 2.68
N ILE A 92 -14.35 -29.95 1.60
CA ILE A 92 -14.15 -28.53 1.44
C ILE A 92 -14.70 -28.01 0.11
N HIS A 93 -15.04 -26.74 0.08
CA HIS A 93 -15.23 -25.98 -1.15
C HIS A 93 -14.00 -25.12 -1.40
N THR A 94 -13.49 -25.09 -2.63
CA THR A 94 -12.36 -24.23 -3.02
C THR A 94 -12.69 -23.43 -4.27
N GLU A 95 -12.25 -22.14 -4.27
CA GLU A 95 -12.35 -21.23 -5.40
C GLU A 95 -11.12 -20.30 -5.43
N SER A 96 -10.59 -20.01 -6.61
CA SER A 96 -9.51 -19.02 -6.74
C SER A 96 -10.06 -17.62 -6.54
N LEU A 97 -9.65 -16.92 -5.46
CA LEU A 97 -10.02 -15.53 -5.22
C LEU A 97 -9.29 -14.58 -6.17
N ALA A 98 -8.01 -14.80 -6.38
CA ALA A 98 -7.17 -14.03 -7.29
C ALA A 98 -5.99 -14.86 -7.80
N ARG A 99 -5.41 -14.41 -8.91
CA ARG A 99 -4.17 -14.96 -9.48
C ARG A 99 -3.12 -13.87 -9.65
N TRP A 100 -1.86 -14.26 -9.58
CA TRP A 100 -0.75 -13.37 -9.87
C TRP A 100 -0.75 -13.05 -11.36
N PRO A 101 -0.85 -11.75 -11.76
CA PRO A 101 -0.94 -11.40 -13.18
C PRO A 101 0.31 -11.78 -13.99
N ALA A 102 1.48 -11.83 -13.36
CA ALA A 102 2.74 -12.09 -14.02
C ALA A 102 2.90 -13.54 -14.52
N ASP A 103 2.36 -14.54 -13.78
CA ASP A 103 2.60 -15.96 -14.08
C ASP A 103 1.34 -16.84 -14.02
N GLY A 104 0.18 -16.26 -13.71
CA GLY A 104 -1.12 -16.95 -13.63
C GLY A 104 -1.25 -17.91 -12.44
N SER A 105 -0.24 -18.01 -11.55
CA SER A 105 -0.35 -18.81 -10.33
C SER A 105 -1.40 -18.23 -9.38
N VAL A 106 -1.92 -19.07 -8.49
CA VAL A 106 -2.96 -18.68 -7.54
C VAL A 106 -2.36 -17.73 -6.50
N ARG A 107 -2.98 -16.56 -6.30
CA ARG A 107 -2.61 -15.60 -5.27
C ARG A 107 -3.30 -15.88 -3.94
N SER A 108 -4.59 -16.25 -3.98
CA SER A 108 -5.33 -16.71 -2.80
C SER A 108 -6.43 -17.67 -3.20
N VAL A 109 -6.64 -18.72 -2.40
CA VAL A 109 -7.72 -19.69 -2.55
C VAL A 109 -8.74 -19.47 -1.45
N LEU A 110 -10.01 -19.24 -1.79
CA LEU A 110 -11.10 -19.45 -0.84
C LEU A 110 -11.13 -20.93 -0.43
N VAL A 111 -11.11 -21.17 0.86
CA VAL A 111 -11.36 -22.48 1.45
C VAL A 111 -12.56 -22.35 2.38
N ALA A 112 -13.62 -23.12 2.14
CA ALA A 112 -14.80 -23.13 3.00
C ALA A 112 -15.18 -24.57 3.36
N PHE A 113 -15.49 -24.79 4.63
CA PHE A 113 -15.83 -26.10 5.19
C PHE A 113 -16.70 -25.95 6.43
N ARG A 114 -17.17 -27.06 7.00
CA ARG A 114 -17.96 -27.06 8.24
C ARG A 114 -17.11 -27.49 9.42
N ALA A 115 -17.28 -26.79 10.54
CA ALA A 115 -16.61 -27.13 11.80
C ALA A 115 -17.56 -27.00 13.00
N THR A 116 -17.27 -27.75 14.06
CA THR A 116 -17.95 -27.68 15.36
C THR A 116 -16.92 -27.33 16.42
N LEU A 117 -17.16 -26.23 17.15
CA LEU A 117 -16.32 -25.74 18.24
C LEU A 117 -17.22 -25.25 19.38
N ASP A 118 -16.78 -25.51 20.62
CA ASP A 118 -17.36 -24.83 21.79
C ASP A 118 -17.02 -23.34 21.81
N ALA A 119 -17.82 -22.54 22.50
CA ALA A 119 -17.56 -21.12 22.65
C ALA A 119 -16.17 -20.89 23.27
N ASP A 120 -15.47 -19.85 22.78
CA ASP A 120 -14.11 -19.47 23.18
C ASP A 120 -13.05 -20.57 22.97
N ALA A 121 -13.40 -21.69 22.29
CA ALA A 121 -12.46 -22.75 22.00
C ALA A 121 -11.55 -22.39 20.81
N GLY A 122 -10.29 -22.80 20.92
CA GLY A 122 -9.30 -22.77 19.84
C GLY A 122 -8.91 -24.21 19.44
N GLN A 123 -8.86 -24.48 18.14
CA GLN A 123 -8.43 -25.78 17.61
C GLN A 123 -7.34 -25.60 16.55
N LYS A 124 -6.37 -26.52 16.55
CA LYS A 124 -5.32 -26.60 15.53
C LYS A 124 -5.74 -27.55 14.42
N TRP A 125 -5.77 -27.03 13.22
CA TRP A 125 -6.08 -27.71 11.97
C TRP A 125 -4.90 -27.57 11.02
N THR A 126 -4.95 -28.19 9.86
CA THR A 126 -3.88 -28.10 8.85
C THR A 126 -4.48 -27.89 7.47
N VAL A 127 -3.92 -26.98 6.70
CA VAL A 127 -4.13 -26.88 5.25
C VAL A 127 -2.98 -27.61 4.55
N GLU A 128 -3.29 -28.61 3.73
CA GLU A 128 -2.35 -29.21 2.78
C GLU A 128 -2.53 -28.56 1.41
N TYR A 129 -1.45 -28.34 0.66
CA TYR A 129 -1.50 -27.77 -0.68
C TYR A 129 -0.51 -28.42 -1.63
N GLY A 130 -0.80 -28.33 -2.96
CA GLY A 130 0.07 -28.85 -4.02
C GLY A 130 0.09 -30.38 -4.14
N LEU A 131 -0.76 -31.08 -3.41
CA LEU A 131 -0.95 -32.52 -3.47
C LEU A 131 -2.36 -32.85 -3.98
N PRO A 132 -2.61 -34.08 -4.49
CA PRO A 132 -3.95 -34.50 -4.86
C PRO A 132 -4.93 -34.31 -3.69
N PRO A 133 -6.11 -33.68 -3.93
CA PRO A 133 -7.03 -33.31 -2.86
C PRO A 133 -7.58 -34.55 -2.14
N ARG A 134 -7.82 -34.41 -0.83
CA ARG A 134 -8.43 -35.39 0.06
C ARG A 134 -9.69 -34.81 0.70
N GLY A 135 -10.53 -35.63 1.25
CA GLY A 135 -11.73 -35.23 2.02
C GLY A 135 -12.98 -34.99 1.20
N GLY A 136 -12.87 -34.85 -0.11
CA GLY A 136 -14.01 -34.68 -1.02
C GLY A 136 -14.47 -33.23 -1.16
N ASP A 137 -15.46 -33.02 -2.03
CA ASP A 137 -16.08 -31.72 -2.32
C ASP A 137 -17.29 -31.52 -1.42
N ALA A 138 -17.33 -30.41 -0.69
CA ALA A 138 -18.48 -30.03 0.14
C ALA A 138 -19.64 -29.42 -0.65
N GLY A 139 -19.47 -29.27 -1.96
CA GLY A 139 -20.36 -28.44 -2.79
C GLY A 139 -20.20 -26.96 -2.50
N PRO A 140 -20.94 -26.08 -3.18
CA PRO A 140 -20.84 -24.63 -2.97
C PRO A 140 -21.18 -24.24 -1.53
N LEU A 141 -20.22 -23.63 -0.84
CA LEU A 141 -20.40 -23.01 0.47
C LEU A 141 -20.10 -21.51 0.34
N ALA A 142 -21.08 -20.68 0.67
CA ALA A 142 -20.87 -19.24 0.70
C ALA A 142 -19.85 -18.87 1.79
N PRO A 143 -18.93 -17.94 1.52
CA PRO A 143 -18.05 -17.41 2.55
C PRO A 143 -18.83 -16.85 3.74
N ASN A 144 -18.34 -17.06 4.94
CA ASN A 144 -18.97 -16.62 6.19
C ASN A 144 -17.94 -15.98 7.13
N PRO A 145 -17.30 -14.86 6.71
CA PRO A 145 -16.27 -14.21 7.52
C PRO A 145 -16.82 -13.61 8.82
N ASP A 146 -18.11 -13.24 8.85
CA ASP A 146 -18.82 -12.73 10.03
C ASP A 146 -19.31 -13.86 10.98
N GLY A 147 -19.06 -15.10 10.61
CA GLY A 147 -19.50 -16.27 11.38
C GLY A 147 -18.88 -16.38 12.79
N PRO A 148 -19.38 -17.34 13.59
CA PRO A 148 -18.92 -17.51 14.97
C PRO A 148 -17.47 -17.97 15.09
N VAL A 149 -16.86 -18.46 14.02
CA VAL A 149 -15.50 -18.98 13.99
C VAL A 149 -14.65 -18.16 13.05
N ILE A 150 -13.52 -17.65 13.54
CA ILE A 150 -12.46 -17.12 12.71
C ILE A 150 -11.41 -18.20 12.43
N ALA A 151 -10.97 -18.29 11.19
CA ALA A 151 -9.89 -19.15 10.74
C ALA A 151 -8.66 -18.31 10.40
N THR A 152 -7.51 -18.64 10.98
CA THR A 152 -6.27 -17.87 10.79
C THR A 152 -5.09 -18.78 10.48
N LEU A 153 -4.19 -18.29 9.64
CA LEU A 153 -2.90 -18.91 9.34
C LEU A 153 -1.79 -18.27 10.19
N THR A 154 -0.61 -18.86 10.19
CA THR A 154 0.51 -18.29 10.93
C THR A 154 1.01 -16.97 10.30
N ALA A 155 1.52 -16.07 11.12
CA ALA A 155 2.15 -14.82 10.66
C ALA A 155 3.26 -15.07 9.62
N ARG A 156 4.03 -16.14 9.79
CA ARG A 156 5.09 -16.52 8.85
C ARG A 156 4.54 -16.92 7.48
N HIS A 157 3.39 -17.59 7.45
CA HIS A 157 2.73 -17.93 6.18
C HIS A 157 2.21 -16.66 5.48
N TYR A 158 1.53 -15.78 6.22
CA TYR A 158 1.06 -14.50 5.66
C TYR A 158 2.22 -13.67 5.10
N ALA A 159 3.32 -13.56 5.83
CA ALA A 159 4.51 -12.85 5.36
C ALA A 159 5.12 -13.50 4.11
N ALA A 160 5.27 -14.82 4.09
CA ALA A 160 5.80 -15.57 2.96
C ALA A 160 4.92 -15.48 1.72
N SER A 161 3.59 -15.43 1.90
CA SER A 161 2.61 -15.30 0.80
C SER A 161 2.64 -13.95 0.09
N ARG A 162 3.12 -12.89 0.76
CA ARG A 162 3.09 -11.50 0.28
C ARG A 162 1.67 -10.99 -0.01
N VAL A 163 0.67 -11.49 0.71
CA VAL A 163 -0.74 -11.16 0.48
C VAL A 163 -1.01 -9.65 0.57
N SER A 164 -0.40 -8.97 1.53
CA SER A 164 -0.48 -7.53 1.76
C SER A 164 0.88 -6.85 1.61
N GLY A 165 1.66 -7.28 0.61
CA GLY A 165 3.03 -6.84 0.38
C GLY A 165 4.07 -7.64 1.17
N VAL A 166 5.31 -7.17 1.12
CA VAL A 166 6.43 -7.77 1.86
C VAL A 166 6.37 -7.25 3.29
N VAL A 167 6.18 -8.15 4.26
CA VAL A 167 6.12 -7.78 5.69
C VAL A 167 6.98 -8.72 6.53
N LEU A 168 7.34 -8.28 7.75
CA LEU A 168 8.02 -9.12 8.73
C LEU A 168 7.03 -9.55 9.84
N PRO A 169 6.96 -10.84 10.20
CA PRO A 169 6.21 -11.27 11.37
C PRO A 169 6.62 -10.50 12.63
N LYS A 170 5.66 -10.13 13.46
CA LYS A 170 5.90 -9.38 14.71
C LYS A 170 6.91 -10.10 15.61
N ALA A 171 6.80 -11.43 15.73
CA ALA A 171 7.69 -12.24 16.57
C ALA A 171 9.15 -12.25 16.06
N ASP A 172 9.37 -11.97 14.79
CA ASP A 172 10.69 -11.95 14.17
C ASP A 172 11.31 -10.52 14.17
N ASN A 173 10.56 -9.47 14.59
CA ASN A 173 11.05 -8.09 14.69
C ASN A 173 11.84 -7.89 15.99
N VAL A 174 13.15 -8.12 15.94
CA VAL A 174 14.06 -7.93 17.07
C VAL A 174 14.58 -6.49 17.14
N ARG A 175 15.00 -5.93 16.00
CA ARG A 175 15.68 -4.63 15.93
C ARG A 175 14.79 -3.46 16.36
N PHE A 176 13.53 -3.47 15.95
CA PHE A 176 12.56 -2.41 16.22
C PHE A 176 11.37 -2.92 17.03
N LYS A 177 11.62 -3.77 18.01
CA LYS A 177 10.58 -4.31 18.89
C LYS A 177 9.76 -3.22 19.57
N GLN A 178 10.39 -2.09 19.92
CA GLN A 178 9.72 -0.92 20.51
C GLN A 178 8.56 -0.43 19.65
N TYR A 179 8.67 -0.48 18.32
CA TYR A 179 7.56 -0.15 17.42
C TYR A 179 6.33 -1.02 17.71
N ASP A 180 6.51 -2.35 17.70
CA ASP A 180 5.38 -3.26 17.92
C ASP A 180 4.79 -3.13 19.32
N ASP A 181 5.61 -2.85 20.33
CA ASP A 181 5.16 -2.60 21.71
C ASP A 181 4.35 -1.30 21.80
N THR A 182 4.77 -0.24 21.12
CA THR A 182 4.07 1.06 21.09
C THR A 182 2.74 0.93 20.35
N ILE A 183 2.72 0.31 19.16
CA ILE A 183 1.48 0.07 18.41
C ILE A 183 0.48 -0.75 19.22
N ALA A 184 0.96 -1.74 19.98
CA ALA A 184 0.10 -2.56 20.84
C ALA A 184 -0.48 -1.78 22.03
N ALA A 185 0.29 -0.84 22.59
CA ALA A 185 -0.15 0.00 23.71
C ALA A 185 -1.17 1.08 23.30
N GLY A 186 -1.19 1.47 22.02
CA GLY A 186 -2.07 2.53 21.50
C GLY A 186 -3.53 2.15 21.32
N GLY A 187 -3.97 1.03 21.84
CA GLY A 187 -5.29 0.46 21.61
C GLY A 187 -6.43 0.97 22.50
N THR A 188 -6.40 2.20 22.99
CA THR A 188 -7.57 2.80 23.70
C THR A 188 -8.60 3.32 22.69
N GLU A 189 -8.91 2.51 21.70
CA GLU A 189 -9.90 2.87 20.71
C GLU A 189 -11.29 2.68 21.28
N LYS A 190 -12.16 3.63 20.97
CA LYS A 190 -13.61 3.46 21.16
C LYS A 190 -14.07 2.22 20.39
N PRO A 191 -15.12 1.53 20.85
CA PRO A 191 -15.79 0.54 20.03
C PRO A 191 -16.17 1.12 18.65
N LEU A 192 -16.08 0.32 17.60
CA LEU A 192 -16.31 0.79 16.21
C LEU A 192 -17.64 1.53 16.04
N GLN A 193 -18.71 1.06 16.69
CA GLN A 193 -20.02 1.68 16.64
C GLN A 193 -20.09 3.10 17.22
N ASP A 194 -19.09 3.49 18.02
CA ASP A 194 -19.01 4.81 18.66
C ASP A 194 -18.29 5.85 17.77
N TYR A 195 -17.79 5.43 16.60
CA TYR A 195 -17.23 6.33 15.60
C TYR A 195 -18.33 6.79 14.66
N GLY A 196 -18.47 8.10 14.51
CA GLY A 196 -19.28 8.72 13.46
C GLY A 196 -18.49 8.89 12.16
N LEU A 197 -19.23 9.22 11.09
CA LEU A 197 -18.62 9.66 9.84
C LEU A 197 -17.90 10.99 10.07
N VAL A 198 -16.62 11.04 9.75
CA VAL A 198 -15.79 12.25 9.79
C VAL A 198 -15.24 12.46 8.39
N CYS A 199 -15.62 13.54 7.73
CA CYS A 199 -15.25 13.82 6.35
C CYS A 199 -14.00 14.71 6.19
N SER A 200 -13.55 15.35 7.26
CA SER A 200 -12.29 16.07 7.24
C SER A 200 -11.10 15.10 7.34
N GLY A 201 -9.97 15.41 6.73
CA GLY A 201 -8.71 14.68 6.97
C GLY A 201 -8.15 14.86 8.38
N GLY A 202 -9.05 15.14 9.36
CA GLY A 202 -8.73 15.41 10.74
C GLY A 202 -8.28 14.20 11.55
N ALA A 203 -7.84 14.45 12.78
CA ALA A 203 -7.28 13.44 13.69
C ALA A 203 -8.27 12.29 13.99
N GLU A 204 -9.55 12.63 14.12
CA GLU A 204 -10.62 11.70 14.48
C GLU A 204 -11.16 10.86 13.30
N HIS A 205 -10.66 11.07 12.08
CA HIS A 205 -11.11 10.31 10.91
C HIS A 205 -10.61 8.86 11.01
N ARG A 206 -11.54 7.95 11.27
CA ARG A 206 -11.26 6.55 11.59
C ARG A 206 -10.49 5.82 10.50
N THR A 207 -10.86 5.99 9.27
CA THR A 207 -10.32 5.22 8.14
C THR A 207 -9.29 5.98 7.31
N TYR A 208 -9.04 7.26 7.61
CA TYR A 208 -8.05 8.04 6.89
C TYR A 208 -6.67 7.38 6.98
N TYR A 209 -5.93 7.36 5.90
CA TYR A 209 -4.74 6.54 5.67
C TYR A 209 -5.01 5.03 5.57
N ASP A 210 -6.21 4.67 5.10
CA ASP A 210 -6.64 3.28 4.94
C ASP A 210 -6.52 2.47 6.24
N GLY A 211 -7.37 2.81 7.21
CA GLY A 211 -7.39 2.17 8.53
C GLY A 211 -7.57 0.66 8.44
N THR A 212 -8.35 0.18 7.47
CA THR A 212 -8.53 -1.24 7.20
C THR A 212 -7.20 -1.90 6.83
N HIS A 213 -6.43 -1.32 5.90
CA HIS A 213 -5.10 -1.82 5.54
C HIS A 213 -4.14 -1.81 6.73
N ALA A 214 -4.12 -0.71 7.50
CA ALA A 214 -3.28 -0.59 8.69
C ALA A 214 -3.57 -1.70 9.71
N ARG A 215 -4.85 -2.10 9.90
CA ARG A 215 -5.23 -3.21 10.78
C ARG A 215 -4.85 -4.56 10.19
N TYR A 216 -5.02 -4.77 8.89
CA TYR A 216 -4.53 -5.98 8.23
C TYR A 216 -3.01 -6.10 8.32
N GLN A 217 -2.24 -5.02 8.16
CA GLN A 217 -0.80 -5.03 8.37
C GLN A 217 -0.43 -5.56 9.77
N ARG A 218 -1.15 -5.12 10.81
CA ARG A 218 -0.95 -5.60 12.17
C ARG A 218 -1.37 -7.06 12.34
N GLY A 219 -2.59 -7.41 11.94
CA GLY A 219 -3.13 -8.76 12.08
C GLY A 219 -2.34 -9.82 11.32
N LEU A 220 -1.90 -9.54 10.10
CA LEU A 220 -1.10 -10.46 9.28
C LEU A 220 0.32 -10.65 9.85
N ARG A 221 0.90 -9.61 10.47
CA ARG A 221 2.20 -9.69 11.12
C ARG A 221 2.16 -10.42 12.46
N SER A 222 1.04 -10.41 13.17
CA SER A 222 0.88 -11.14 14.42
C SER A 222 0.37 -12.57 14.24
N GLY A 223 -0.52 -12.79 13.26
CA GLY A 223 -1.27 -14.04 13.10
C GLY A 223 -2.33 -14.26 14.18
N GLU A 224 -2.60 -13.25 15.02
CA GLU A 224 -3.54 -13.35 16.14
C GLU A 224 -5.00 -13.26 15.65
N PRO A 225 -5.87 -14.24 16.00
CA PRO A 225 -7.25 -14.24 15.57
C PRO A 225 -8.01 -12.95 15.91
N ALA A 226 -7.84 -12.40 17.09
CA ALA A 226 -8.51 -11.19 17.54
C ALA A 226 -8.12 -9.96 16.69
N GLU A 227 -6.85 -9.85 16.29
CA GLU A 227 -6.38 -8.74 15.45
C GLU A 227 -6.89 -8.86 14.01
N LEU A 228 -6.94 -10.07 13.46
CA LEU A 228 -7.52 -10.31 12.12
C LEU A 228 -9.04 -10.13 12.11
N ARG A 229 -9.73 -10.53 13.20
CA ARG A 229 -11.14 -10.24 13.36
C ARG A 229 -11.41 -8.74 13.41
N ALA A 230 -10.61 -7.99 14.19
CA ALA A 230 -10.73 -6.53 14.26
C ALA A 230 -10.46 -5.85 12.90
N ALA A 231 -9.55 -6.39 12.09
CA ALA A 231 -9.30 -5.89 10.73
C ALA A 231 -10.51 -6.11 9.81
N HIS A 232 -11.12 -7.29 9.86
CA HIS A 232 -12.35 -7.57 9.11
C HIS A 232 -13.53 -6.70 9.59
N ASP A 233 -13.72 -6.56 10.91
CA ASP A 233 -14.77 -5.69 11.46
C ASP A 233 -14.60 -4.22 11.04
N GLU A 234 -13.36 -3.73 10.97
CA GLU A 234 -13.06 -2.41 10.39
C GLU A 234 -13.47 -2.30 8.92
N ALA A 235 -13.17 -3.33 8.12
CA ALA A 235 -13.58 -3.38 6.72
C ALA A 235 -15.11 -3.37 6.56
N VAL A 236 -15.82 -4.14 7.38
CA VAL A 236 -17.29 -4.15 7.41
C VAL A 236 -17.84 -2.80 7.82
N TRP A 237 -17.29 -2.19 8.88
CA TRP A 237 -17.68 -0.87 9.35
C TRP A 237 -17.45 0.20 8.26
N TYR A 238 -16.29 0.19 7.60
CA TYR A 238 -15.97 1.12 6.52
C TYR A 238 -17.00 1.03 5.39
N ARG A 239 -17.29 -0.17 4.92
CA ARG A 239 -18.29 -0.38 3.87
C ARG A 239 -19.71 0.07 4.27
N ALA A 240 -20.08 -0.12 5.53
CA ALA A 240 -21.39 0.26 6.03
C ALA A 240 -21.55 1.77 6.24
N ASN A 241 -20.50 2.45 6.68
CA ASN A 241 -20.56 3.83 7.14
C ASN A 241 -19.98 4.84 6.16
N GLU A 242 -18.93 4.51 5.43
CA GLU A 242 -18.20 5.45 4.58
C GLU A 242 -18.36 5.21 3.08
N LEU A 243 -18.74 4.00 2.66
CA LEU A 243 -18.94 3.70 1.25
C LEU A 243 -20.33 4.13 0.78
N GLU A 244 -20.40 4.77 -0.39
CA GLU A 244 -21.65 5.12 -1.09
C GLU A 244 -21.63 4.58 -2.51
N TRP A 245 -22.70 3.85 -2.86
CA TRP A 245 -22.93 3.38 -4.22
C TRP A 245 -23.64 4.47 -5.02
N VAL A 246 -23.04 4.87 -6.13
CA VAL A 246 -23.55 5.96 -6.95
C VAL A 246 -24.49 5.51 -8.06
N ASP A 247 -24.63 4.21 -8.25
CA ASP A 247 -25.53 3.60 -9.21
C ASP A 247 -26.37 2.49 -8.58
N ALA A 248 -27.57 2.24 -9.17
CA ALA A 248 -28.50 1.22 -8.68
C ALA A 248 -27.94 -0.21 -8.76
N ASP A 249 -27.08 -0.46 -9.73
CA ASP A 249 -26.48 -1.78 -9.96
C ASP A 249 -25.24 -2.02 -9.06
N ARG A 250 -24.87 -1.05 -8.24
CA ARG A 250 -23.71 -1.10 -7.34
C ARG A 250 -22.41 -1.48 -8.08
N THR A 251 -22.15 -0.81 -9.18
CA THR A 251 -20.93 -0.98 -9.98
C THR A 251 -19.89 0.09 -9.72
N VAL A 252 -20.29 1.25 -9.21
CA VAL A 252 -19.42 2.38 -8.87
C VAL A 252 -19.64 2.79 -7.43
N ALA A 253 -18.57 2.93 -6.68
CA ALA A 253 -18.60 3.39 -5.30
C ALA A 253 -17.61 4.53 -5.06
N VAL A 254 -18.00 5.44 -4.19
CA VAL A 254 -17.17 6.54 -3.67
C VAL A 254 -17.30 6.58 -2.14
N THR A 255 -16.62 7.50 -1.49
CA THR A 255 -16.84 7.72 -0.06
C THR A 255 -18.01 8.69 0.17
N LYS A 256 -18.81 8.47 1.21
CA LYS A 256 -19.91 9.37 1.61
C LYS A 256 -19.45 10.79 1.91
N CYS A 257 -18.20 10.96 2.29
CA CYS A 257 -17.62 12.27 2.57
C CYS A 257 -17.66 13.22 1.37
N GLU A 258 -17.54 12.69 0.17
CA GLU A 258 -17.73 13.46 -1.06
C GLU A 258 -19.11 14.12 -1.13
N ALA A 259 -20.15 13.35 -0.87
CA ALA A 259 -21.51 13.83 -0.93
C ALA A 259 -21.81 14.91 0.14
N VAL A 260 -21.19 14.81 1.31
CA VAL A 260 -21.39 15.72 2.44
C VAL A 260 -20.66 17.05 2.24
N GLU A 261 -19.38 17.02 1.87
CA GLU A 261 -18.57 18.24 1.71
C GLU A 261 -19.02 19.09 0.52
N SER A 262 -19.56 18.45 -0.51
CA SER A 262 -20.05 19.15 -1.69
C SER A 262 -21.42 19.81 -1.53
N GLY A 263 -22.15 19.53 -0.43
CA GLY A 263 -23.51 20.04 -0.20
C GLY A 263 -24.55 19.57 -1.23
N LEU A 264 -24.24 18.54 -2.01
CA LEU A 264 -25.11 17.98 -3.04
C LEU A 264 -25.86 16.76 -2.53
N PRO A 265 -27.17 16.67 -2.77
CA PRO A 265 -28.01 15.56 -2.30
C PRO A 265 -27.77 14.23 -3.06
N SER A 266 -27.06 14.25 -4.16
CA SER A 266 -26.66 13.04 -4.90
C SER A 266 -25.49 13.33 -5.83
N TRP A 267 -24.41 12.58 -5.66
CA TRP A 267 -23.33 12.52 -6.64
C TRP A 267 -23.77 11.61 -7.79
N THR A 268 -23.64 12.08 -9.02
CA THR A 268 -23.81 11.24 -10.21
C THR A 268 -22.52 11.24 -11.02
N PRO A 269 -22.10 10.11 -11.61
CA PRO A 269 -20.86 10.01 -12.40
C PRO A 269 -20.73 11.09 -13.48
N ASP A 270 -21.88 11.59 -13.98
CA ASP A 270 -21.95 12.59 -15.05
C ASP A 270 -21.91 14.04 -14.54
N SER A 271 -22.00 14.27 -13.24
CA SER A 271 -22.17 15.61 -12.68
C SER A 271 -20.92 16.21 -12.03
N ARG A 272 -19.96 15.38 -11.60
CA ARG A 272 -18.70 15.84 -10.99
C ARG A 272 -17.56 14.84 -11.17
N PRO A 273 -16.37 15.30 -11.54
CA PRO A 273 -15.16 14.50 -11.37
C PRO A 273 -14.87 14.31 -9.88
N LEU A 274 -14.22 13.20 -9.52
CA LEU A 274 -13.65 13.02 -8.19
C LEU A 274 -12.69 14.17 -7.91
N ASP A 275 -12.84 14.81 -6.76
CA ASP A 275 -11.92 15.85 -6.34
C ASP A 275 -10.79 15.29 -5.44
N TRP A 276 -9.84 16.14 -5.08
CA TRP A 276 -8.71 15.74 -4.26
C TRP A 276 -9.10 15.27 -2.86
N SER A 277 -10.21 15.76 -2.30
CA SER A 277 -10.67 15.39 -0.96
C SER A 277 -11.17 13.96 -0.91
N THR A 278 -11.83 13.51 -1.97
CA THR A 278 -12.34 12.15 -2.12
C THR A 278 -11.23 11.15 -2.37
N LEU A 279 -10.30 11.49 -3.26
CA LEU A 279 -9.22 10.58 -3.65
C LEU A 279 -8.45 10.04 -2.44
N ARG A 280 -8.20 10.88 -1.44
CA ARG A 280 -7.44 10.52 -0.24
C ARG A 280 -8.20 9.66 0.78
N MET A 281 -9.49 9.41 0.58
CA MET A 281 -10.35 8.70 1.53
C MET A 281 -10.80 7.31 1.04
N MET A 282 -10.44 6.92 -0.19
CA MET A 282 -10.84 5.64 -0.78
C MET A 282 -9.86 4.53 -0.41
N SER A 283 -10.31 3.57 0.39
CA SER A 283 -9.50 2.47 0.96
C SER A 283 -9.40 1.27 0.01
N GLY A 284 -8.51 1.33 -0.97
CA GLY A 284 -8.33 0.26 -1.94
C GLY A 284 -7.54 -0.94 -1.41
N GLN A 285 -6.42 -0.70 -0.72
CA GLN A 285 -5.55 -1.77 -0.20
C GLN A 285 -6.24 -2.58 0.89
N GLY A 286 -6.94 -1.92 1.83
CA GLY A 286 -7.66 -2.60 2.90
C GLY A 286 -8.81 -3.48 2.39
N SER A 287 -9.52 -3.05 1.34
CA SER A 287 -10.55 -3.87 0.69
C SER A 287 -9.95 -5.09 -0.03
N LEU A 288 -8.76 -4.95 -0.62
CA LEU A 288 -8.02 -6.07 -1.22
C LEU A 288 -7.57 -7.07 -0.15
N ASP A 289 -7.01 -6.59 0.95
CA ASP A 289 -6.58 -7.44 2.07
C ASP A 289 -7.75 -8.24 2.64
N ASP A 290 -8.88 -7.57 2.91
CA ASP A 290 -10.09 -8.22 3.42
C ASP A 290 -10.57 -9.32 2.47
N TYR A 291 -10.65 -9.04 1.17
CA TYR A 291 -11.05 -10.03 0.19
C TYR A 291 -10.08 -11.22 0.10
N LEU A 292 -8.78 -10.99 0.05
CA LEU A 292 -7.79 -12.05 -0.12
C LEU A 292 -7.61 -12.94 1.12
N VAL A 293 -7.93 -12.41 2.32
CA VAL A 293 -7.78 -13.11 3.61
C VAL A 293 -9.07 -13.81 4.04
N THR A 294 -10.22 -13.24 3.72
CA THR A 294 -11.52 -13.78 4.20
C THR A 294 -12.37 -14.41 3.09
N GLY A 295 -12.15 -14.00 1.84
CA GLY A 295 -13.01 -14.36 0.72
C GLY A 295 -14.34 -13.58 0.70
N ASP A 296 -14.48 -12.50 1.48
CA ASP A 296 -15.71 -11.70 1.55
C ASP A 296 -16.08 -11.10 0.19
N PRO A 297 -17.20 -11.50 -0.43
CA PRO A 297 -17.63 -10.96 -1.71
C PRO A 297 -17.98 -9.46 -1.64
N ALA A 298 -18.37 -8.95 -0.45
CA ALA A 298 -18.65 -7.53 -0.27
C ALA A 298 -17.36 -6.68 -0.32
N ALA A 299 -16.24 -7.22 0.16
CA ALA A 299 -14.93 -6.58 0.01
C ALA A 299 -14.50 -6.50 -1.46
N LYS A 300 -14.67 -7.59 -2.21
CA LYS A 300 -14.44 -7.61 -3.66
C LYS A 300 -15.27 -6.58 -4.39
N GLN A 301 -16.57 -6.51 -4.06
CA GLN A 301 -17.50 -5.57 -4.69
C GLN A 301 -17.12 -4.12 -4.38
N ALA A 302 -16.76 -3.80 -3.14
CA ALA A 302 -16.33 -2.46 -2.75
C ALA A 302 -15.06 -2.04 -3.50
N LEU A 303 -14.05 -2.94 -3.57
CA LEU A 303 -12.83 -2.68 -4.30
C LEU A 303 -13.08 -2.45 -5.80
N ALA A 304 -13.95 -3.26 -6.41
CA ALA A 304 -14.36 -3.07 -7.80
C ALA A 304 -15.07 -1.73 -8.00
N GLY A 305 -15.96 -1.35 -7.09
CA GLY A 305 -16.66 -0.06 -7.13
C GLY A 305 -15.72 1.14 -7.08
N PHE A 306 -14.70 1.12 -6.21
CA PHE A 306 -13.66 2.15 -6.17
C PHE A 306 -12.81 2.17 -7.44
N GLY A 307 -12.40 1.00 -7.92
CA GLY A 307 -11.65 0.87 -9.16
C GLY A 307 -12.40 1.48 -10.35
N GLU A 308 -13.69 1.17 -10.49
CA GLU A 308 -14.54 1.75 -11.53
C GLU A 308 -14.73 3.26 -11.39
N ALA A 309 -14.82 3.79 -10.15
CA ALA A 309 -14.87 5.22 -9.92
C ALA A 309 -13.61 5.92 -10.43
N TYR A 310 -12.42 5.38 -10.13
CA TYR A 310 -11.17 5.90 -10.66
C TYR A 310 -11.11 5.82 -12.19
N LEU A 311 -11.44 4.67 -12.77
CA LEU A 311 -11.39 4.46 -14.22
C LEU A 311 -12.29 5.44 -14.98
N ARG A 312 -13.52 5.64 -14.52
CA ARG A 312 -14.47 6.57 -15.15
C ARG A 312 -14.05 8.03 -15.05
N ASN A 313 -13.35 8.39 -13.98
CA ASN A 313 -12.91 9.76 -13.74
C ASN A 313 -11.47 10.03 -14.18
N LEU A 314 -10.72 9.04 -14.63
CA LEU A 314 -9.31 9.21 -14.99
C LEU A 314 -9.05 10.35 -15.98
N PRO A 315 -9.83 10.56 -17.05
CA PRO A 315 -9.60 11.67 -17.99
C PRO A 315 -9.75 13.06 -17.35
N GLN A 316 -10.63 13.22 -16.36
CA GLN A 316 -10.80 14.47 -15.62
C GLN A 316 -9.69 14.65 -14.58
N LEU A 317 -9.29 13.58 -13.89
CA LEU A 317 -8.20 13.59 -12.93
C LEU A 317 -6.87 13.97 -13.60
N GLU A 318 -6.64 13.54 -14.83
CA GLU A 318 -5.44 13.88 -15.61
C GLU A 318 -5.34 15.38 -15.95
N GLN A 319 -6.45 16.12 -15.94
CA GLN A 319 -6.51 17.53 -16.31
C GLN A 319 -6.04 18.51 -15.21
N GLY A 320 -5.34 18.03 -14.18
CA GLY A 320 -4.70 18.89 -13.19
C GLY A 320 -4.94 18.54 -11.72
N THR A 321 -5.71 17.49 -11.44
CA THR A 321 -6.02 17.07 -10.06
C THR A 321 -4.93 16.17 -9.46
N LEU A 322 -4.33 15.30 -10.26
CA LEU A 322 -3.39 14.26 -9.77
C LEU A 322 -2.05 14.80 -9.28
N GLU A 323 -1.65 16.00 -9.69
CA GLU A 323 -0.36 16.59 -9.33
C GLU A 323 -0.49 17.82 -8.42
N ILE A 324 -1.63 17.97 -7.77
CA ILE A 324 -1.84 19.02 -6.78
C ILE A 324 -0.97 18.78 -5.55
N THR A 325 -1.00 17.55 -5.05
CA THR A 325 -0.07 17.02 -4.05
C THR A 325 0.22 15.55 -4.37
N GLU A 326 1.32 15.00 -3.88
CA GLU A 326 1.74 13.64 -4.17
C GLU A 326 0.70 12.60 -3.75
N ARG A 327 0.01 12.82 -2.64
CA ARG A 327 -1.06 11.92 -2.17
C ARG A 327 -2.23 11.84 -3.14
N ASN A 328 -2.51 12.89 -3.93
CA ASN A 328 -3.57 12.88 -4.93
C ASN A 328 -3.29 11.88 -6.06
N LEU A 329 -2.03 11.60 -6.34
CA LEU A 329 -1.62 10.55 -7.26
C LEU A 329 -1.46 9.20 -6.54
N GLY A 330 -0.93 9.21 -5.31
CA GLY A 330 -0.68 7.99 -4.54
C GLY A 330 -1.93 7.15 -4.29
N TRP A 331 -3.04 7.77 -3.88
CA TRP A 331 -4.30 7.06 -3.64
C TRP A 331 -4.89 6.41 -4.88
N PRO A 332 -5.03 7.10 -6.03
CA PRO A 332 -5.46 6.44 -7.28
C PRO A 332 -4.55 5.29 -7.72
N ILE A 333 -3.23 5.43 -7.60
CA ILE A 333 -2.31 4.31 -7.91
C ILE A 333 -2.66 3.11 -7.02
N MET A 334 -2.70 3.28 -5.70
CA MET A 334 -3.04 2.19 -4.78
C MET A 334 -4.41 1.58 -5.07
N GLY A 335 -5.42 2.40 -5.33
CA GLY A 335 -6.78 1.94 -5.63
C GLY A 335 -6.87 1.12 -6.93
N VAL A 336 -6.32 1.65 -8.03
CA VAL A 336 -6.40 0.99 -9.34
C VAL A 336 -5.48 -0.24 -9.41
N VAL A 337 -4.30 -0.20 -8.78
CA VAL A 337 -3.40 -1.36 -8.67
C VAL A 337 -4.02 -2.47 -7.82
N SER A 338 -4.71 -2.11 -6.72
CA SER A 338 -5.47 -3.09 -5.92
C SER A 338 -6.62 -3.71 -6.72
N TYR A 339 -7.31 -2.92 -7.54
CA TYR A 339 -8.34 -3.43 -8.44
C TYR A 339 -7.75 -4.33 -9.53
N TYR A 340 -6.60 -3.96 -10.12
CA TYR A 340 -5.88 -4.79 -11.08
C TYR A 340 -5.51 -6.16 -10.51
N ALA A 341 -5.21 -6.24 -9.24
CA ALA A 341 -4.86 -7.49 -8.56
C ALA A 341 -5.99 -8.54 -8.53
N ILE A 342 -7.26 -8.10 -8.66
CA ILE A 342 -8.44 -9.00 -8.71
C ILE A 342 -9.14 -8.98 -10.07
N ASN A 343 -8.86 -8.01 -10.92
CA ASN A 343 -9.38 -7.86 -12.28
C ASN A 343 -8.24 -7.53 -13.25
N PRO A 344 -7.43 -8.53 -13.64
CA PRO A 344 -6.25 -8.31 -14.49
C PRO A 344 -6.63 -8.14 -15.97
N SER A 345 -7.71 -7.39 -16.27
CA SER A 345 -8.08 -7.03 -17.63
C SER A 345 -7.10 -6.01 -18.21
N GLU A 346 -6.95 -6.00 -19.55
CA GLU A 346 -6.07 -5.06 -20.23
C GLU A 346 -6.48 -3.59 -19.98
N HIS A 347 -7.77 -3.32 -19.86
CA HIS A 347 -8.28 -1.98 -19.56
C HIS A 347 -7.81 -1.49 -18.17
N VAL A 348 -7.96 -2.31 -17.13
CA VAL A 348 -7.52 -1.95 -15.77
C VAL A 348 -5.99 -1.87 -15.71
N ARG A 349 -5.29 -2.78 -16.39
CA ARG A 349 -3.83 -2.76 -16.50
C ARG A 349 -3.32 -1.47 -17.13
N ALA A 350 -3.93 -1.05 -18.23
CA ALA A 350 -3.54 0.17 -18.93
C ALA A 350 -3.77 1.42 -18.07
N ALA A 351 -4.85 1.47 -17.30
CA ALA A 351 -5.11 2.57 -16.37
C ALA A 351 -4.10 2.60 -15.21
N ALA A 352 -3.77 1.45 -14.63
CA ALA A 352 -2.74 1.36 -13.59
C ALA A 352 -1.36 1.80 -14.12
N ASP A 353 -0.98 1.31 -15.31
CA ASP A 353 0.28 1.71 -15.97
C ASP A 353 0.33 3.21 -16.27
N ALA A 354 -0.78 3.79 -16.72
CA ALA A 354 -0.88 5.23 -16.98
C ALA A 354 -0.65 6.07 -15.70
N LEU A 355 -1.27 5.68 -14.58
CA LEU A 355 -1.09 6.36 -13.30
C LEU A 355 0.35 6.23 -12.78
N VAL A 356 0.94 5.04 -12.87
CA VAL A 356 2.33 4.80 -12.48
C VAL A 356 3.31 5.56 -13.40
N THR A 357 3.07 5.55 -14.72
CA THR A 357 3.85 6.33 -15.69
C THR A 357 3.79 7.82 -15.37
N ARG A 358 2.62 8.32 -14.95
CA ARG A 358 2.50 9.73 -14.53
C ARG A 358 3.42 10.09 -13.36
N ALA A 359 3.62 9.20 -12.40
CA ALA A 359 4.58 9.43 -11.31
C ALA A 359 6.01 9.54 -11.84
N PHE A 360 6.39 8.68 -12.79
CA PHE A 360 7.71 8.71 -13.42
C PHE A 360 7.92 9.99 -14.26
N ASP A 361 6.94 10.37 -15.05
CA ASP A 361 6.96 11.58 -15.85
C ASP A 361 6.97 12.84 -14.98
N TRP A 362 6.23 12.82 -13.86
CA TRP A 362 6.25 13.92 -12.91
C TRP A 362 7.64 14.13 -12.33
N GLN A 363 8.29 13.09 -11.82
CA GLN A 363 9.67 13.13 -11.36
C GLN A 363 10.65 13.61 -12.46
N ALA A 364 10.44 13.15 -13.70
CA ALA A 364 11.34 13.49 -14.82
C ALA A 364 11.29 14.98 -15.22
N ARG A 365 10.19 15.68 -14.94
CA ARG A 365 10.06 17.13 -15.20
C ARG A 365 10.84 18.01 -14.21
N GLY A 366 11.07 17.51 -12.99
CA GLY A 366 11.84 18.19 -11.97
C GLY A 366 13.35 17.90 -12.08
N SER A 367 14.17 18.74 -11.48
CA SER A 367 15.63 18.54 -11.42
C SER A 367 16.10 17.92 -10.11
N SER A 368 15.30 18.02 -9.05
CA SER A 368 15.65 17.50 -7.72
C SER A 368 15.58 15.98 -7.60
N GLY A 369 14.68 15.37 -8.32
CA GLY A 369 14.31 13.96 -8.16
C GLY A 369 13.03 13.74 -7.35
N ALA A 370 12.45 14.81 -6.81
CA ALA A 370 11.15 14.83 -6.14
C ALA A 370 9.97 14.81 -7.11
N LEU A 371 8.78 14.61 -6.56
CA LEU A 371 7.50 14.88 -7.23
C LEU A 371 7.08 16.32 -6.91
N GLU A 372 7.71 17.27 -7.59
CA GLU A 372 7.55 18.69 -7.29
C GLU A 372 6.18 19.21 -7.74
N HIS A 373 5.43 19.84 -6.84
CA HIS A 373 4.17 20.54 -7.13
C HIS A 373 4.25 22.02 -6.77
N ASP A 374 3.23 22.78 -7.15
CA ASP A 374 3.10 24.19 -6.78
C ASP A 374 2.62 24.25 -5.32
N ILE A 375 3.54 24.60 -4.41
CA ILE A 375 3.29 24.69 -2.98
C ILE A 375 2.44 25.88 -2.55
N ASN A 376 2.05 26.74 -3.50
CA ASN A 376 1.09 27.82 -3.27
C ASN A 376 -0.35 27.41 -3.62
N ARG A 377 -0.56 26.21 -4.16
CA ARG A 377 -1.87 25.71 -4.61
C ARG A 377 -2.03 24.22 -4.33
N PRO A 378 -3.22 23.79 -4.05
CA PRO A 378 -4.43 24.44 -3.56
C PRO A 378 -4.57 24.34 -2.05
N ASP A 379 -3.52 23.93 -1.36
CA ASP A 379 -3.46 23.82 0.10
C ASP A 379 -2.55 24.94 0.64
N PRO A 380 -2.96 26.23 0.51
CA PRO A 380 -2.14 27.38 0.91
C PRO A 380 -1.81 27.36 2.40
N ASP A 381 -2.60 26.62 3.20
CA ASP A 381 -2.36 26.46 4.63
C ASP A 381 -1.11 25.64 4.94
N GLU A 382 -0.68 24.78 4.03
CA GLU A 382 0.52 23.95 4.26
C GLU A 382 1.83 24.75 4.17
N CYS A 383 1.91 25.76 3.30
CA CYS A 383 3.11 26.60 3.18
C CYS A 383 2.94 28.04 3.68
N TYR A 384 1.85 28.72 3.31
CA TYR A 384 1.72 30.17 3.49
C TYR A 384 0.55 30.62 4.37
N GLY A 385 -0.17 29.70 5.01
CA GLY A 385 -1.23 30.08 5.96
C GLY A 385 -2.40 30.82 5.34
N GLY A 386 -2.83 30.43 4.16
CA GLY A 386 -4.01 31.01 3.49
C GLY A 386 -3.76 32.31 2.75
N ALA A 387 -2.55 32.85 2.72
CA ALA A 387 -2.20 34.01 1.92
C ALA A 387 -1.64 33.57 0.55
N GLU A 388 -2.29 34.01 -0.53
CA GLU A 388 -1.65 33.97 -1.83
C GLU A 388 -0.40 34.85 -1.78
N ASP A 389 0.79 34.24 -1.75
CA ASP A 389 2.04 34.97 -1.92
C ASP A 389 2.39 35.00 -3.42
N PRO A 390 2.21 36.12 -4.09
CA PRO A 390 2.55 36.23 -5.51
C PRO A 390 4.06 36.19 -5.76
N THR A 391 4.88 36.26 -4.70
CA THR A 391 6.34 36.18 -4.78
C THR A 391 6.86 34.80 -4.42
N ALA A 392 5.99 33.91 -3.94
CA ALA A 392 6.39 32.57 -3.63
C ALA A 392 6.88 31.93 -4.93
N GLY A 393 8.14 31.85 -4.99
CA GLY A 393 8.82 30.94 -5.88
C GLY A 393 8.21 29.59 -5.54
N PRO A 394 8.48 28.79 -5.86
CA PRO A 394 8.53 27.78 -6.82
C PRO A 394 7.88 26.50 -6.31
N ARG A 395 8.32 25.46 -6.79
CA ARG A 395 7.88 24.11 -6.60
C ARG A 395 8.54 23.51 -5.36
N GLY A 396 7.77 22.69 -4.63
CA GLY A 396 8.25 21.93 -3.48
C GLY A 396 7.66 20.51 -3.51
N ALA A 397 7.95 19.73 -2.50
CA ALA A 397 7.46 18.37 -2.37
C ALA A 397 7.34 17.95 -0.90
N SER A 398 6.35 17.12 -0.60
CA SER A 398 6.13 16.61 0.74
C SER A 398 6.69 15.18 0.90
N PRO A 399 7.70 14.95 1.75
CA PRO A 399 8.27 13.64 1.97
C PRO A 399 7.22 12.60 2.38
N PHE A 400 6.36 12.91 3.35
CA PHE A 400 5.38 11.93 3.82
C PHE A 400 4.26 11.65 2.79
N MET A 401 3.86 12.64 1.97
CA MET A 401 2.88 12.41 0.91
C MET A 401 3.47 11.61 -0.25
N THR A 402 4.74 11.86 -0.58
CA THR A 402 5.50 11.10 -1.59
C THR A 402 5.59 9.61 -1.22
N SER A 403 5.69 9.27 0.06
CA SER A 403 5.74 7.88 0.51
C SER A 403 4.50 7.07 0.13
N LEU A 404 3.32 7.72 0.00
CA LEU A 404 2.09 7.07 -0.47
C LEU A 404 2.15 6.69 -1.97
N VAL A 405 2.84 7.50 -2.78
CA VAL A 405 3.08 7.14 -4.19
C VAL A 405 3.98 5.91 -4.27
N VAL A 406 5.02 5.86 -3.43
CA VAL A 406 5.94 4.71 -3.38
C VAL A 406 5.20 3.43 -2.97
N ASP A 407 4.27 3.51 -2.04
CA ASP A 407 3.44 2.36 -1.62
C ASP A 407 2.71 1.75 -2.83
N GLY A 408 1.99 2.58 -3.60
CA GLY A 408 1.28 2.12 -4.80
C GLY A 408 2.20 1.65 -5.93
N VAL A 409 3.33 2.33 -6.14
CA VAL A 409 4.33 1.93 -7.15
C VAL A 409 4.97 0.59 -6.81
N MET A 410 5.20 0.30 -5.52
CA MET A 410 5.72 -1.00 -5.09
C MET A 410 4.69 -2.13 -5.22
N ASP A 411 3.42 -1.86 -4.99
CA ASP A 411 2.34 -2.81 -5.26
C ASP A 411 2.28 -3.14 -6.77
N TRP A 412 2.41 -2.13 -7.64
CA TRP A 412 2.54 -2.33 -9.09
C TRP A 412 3.74 -3.18 -9.46
N TRP A 413 4.91 -2.85 -8.91
CA TRP A 413 6.13 -3.62 -9.16
C TRP A 413 6.01 -5.08 -8.72
N GLN A 414 5.37 -5.34 -7.59
CA GLN A 414 5.13 -6.69 -7.09
C GLN A 414 4.26 -7.52 -8.05
N LEU A 415 3.28 -6.88 -8.72
CA LEU A 415 2.38 -7.55 -9.66
C LEU A 415 2.97 -7.72 -11.06
N THR A 416 3.88 -6.82 -11.48
CA THR A 416 4.30 -6.72 -12.89
C THR A 416 5.80 -6.90 -13.10
N GLY A 417 6.62 -6.64 -12.10
CA GLY A 417 8.09 -6.61 -12.24
C GLY A 417 8.60 -5.41 -13.07
N ASP A 418 7.85 -4.29 -13.14
CA ASP A 418 8.17 -3.15 -13.99
C ASP A 418 9.59 -2.60 -13.72
N PRO A 419 10.51 -2.66 -14.70
CA PRO A 419 11.90 -2.25 -14.53
C PRO A 419 12.09 -0.74 -14.34
N ARG A 420 11.08 0.07 -14.65
CA ARG A 420 11.11 1.54 -14.50
C ARG A 420 11.10 1.96 -13.03
N VAL A 421 10.65 1.07 -12.13
CA VAL A 421 10.53 1.35 -10.70
C VAL A 421 11.89 1.56 -10.04
N ALA A 422 12.90 0.77 -10.38
CA ALA A 422 14.22 0.88 -9.76
C ALA A 422 14.89 2.26 -9.97
N PRO A 423 15.01 2.79 -11.20
CA PRO A 423 15.59 4.13 -11.39
C PRO A 423 14.71 5.25 -10.81
N PHE A 424 13.39 5.09 -10.77
CA PHE A 424 12.48 6.05 -10.13
C PHE A 424 12.76 6.14 -8.62
N LEU A 425 12.81 4.98 -7.93
CA LEU A 425 13.04 4.95 -6.49
C LEU A 425 14.45 5.39 -6.10
N ASP A 426 15.50 5.02 -6.85
CA ASP A 426 16.87 5.46 -6.58
C ASP A 426 16.98 6.99 -6.65
N LYS A 427 16.41 7.59 -7.69
CA LYS A 427 16.40 9.04 -7.85
C LYS A 427 15.62 9.74 -6.73
N LEU A 428 14.49 9.16 -6.33
CA LEU A 428 13.66 9.66 -5.25
C LEU A 428 14.37 9.57 -3.90
N ALA A 429 14.98 8.42 -3.57
CA ALA A 429 15.70 8.22 -2.31
C ALA A 429 16.89 9.17 -2.18
N ARG A 430 17.61 9.46 -3.28
CA ARG A 430 18.68 10.47 -3.29
C ARG A 430 18.18 11.88 -3.01
N TRP A 431 16.97 12.24 -3.49
CA TRP A 431 16.34 13.51 -3.12
C TRP A 431 16.00 13.55 -1.64
N TYR A 432 15.42 12.47 -1.09
CA TYR A 432 15.12 12.41 0.34
C TYR A 432 16.37 12.65 1.19
N GLU A 433 17.48 11.96 0.88
CA GLU A 433 18.72 12.06 1.64
C GLU A 433 19.40 13.42 1.50
N ARG A 434 19.50 13.95 0.28
CA ARG A 434 20.27 15.15 -0.03
C ARG A 434 19.55 16.43 0.31
N ASP A 435 18.23 16.49 0.01
CA ASP A 435 17.49 17.75 -0.03
C ASP A 435 16.38 17.85 1.02
N ALA A 436 15.68 16.75 1.32
CA ALA A 436 14.51 16.76 2.19
C ALA A 436 14.83 16.40 3.66
N ALA A 437 15.92 15.66 3.90
CA ALA A 437 16.36 15.30 5.24
C ALA A 437 17.01 16.48 5.95
N THR A 438 16.90 16.47 7.29
CA THR A 438 17.71 17.35 8.16
C THR A 438 19.19 17.02 8.01
N LYS A 439 20.08 17.98 8.37
CA LYS A 439 21.54 17.80 8.25
C LYS A 439 22.10 16.66 9.07
N ASP A 440 21.44 16.30 10.17
CA ASP A 440 21.79 15.16 11.01
C ASP A 440 21.12 13.85 10.59
N HIS A 441 20.33 13.88 9.50
CA HIS A 441 19.57 12.77 8.94
C HIS A 441 18.61 12.09 9.94
N LYS A 442 18.00 12.86 10.84
CA LYS A 442 17.06 12.30 11.83
C LYS A 442 15.59 12.58 11.53
N ALA A 443 15.31 13.51 10.64
CA ALA A 443 13.97 13.90 10.27
C ALA A 443 13.89 14.38 8.83
N PHE A 444 12.67 14.57 8.34
CA PHE A 444 12.40 15.24 7.07
C PHE A 444 11.67 16.55 7.31
N GLN A 445 11.87 17.49 6.41
CA GLN A 445 11.03 18.67 6.33
C GLN A 445 9.58 18.25 6.04
N TYR A 446 8.62 18.91 6.67
CA TYR A 446 7.20 18.67 6.40
C TYR A 446 6.87 18.91 4.92
N LEU A 447 7.41 20.04 4.40
CA LEU A 447 7.27 20.43 2.99
C LEU A 447 8.59 21.03 2.51
N TRP A 448 9.36 20.26 1.76
CA TRP A 448 10.60 20.73 1.14
C TRP A 448 10.32 21.83 0.11
N GLY A 449 11.16 22.87 0.10
CA GLY A 449 11.02 24.03 -0.78
C GLY A 449 10.13 25.15 -0.22
N CYS A 450 9.45 24.94 0.90
CA CYS A 450 8.60 25.93 1.53
C CYS A 450 9.42 26.93 2.36
N GLN A 451 9.45 28.19 1.97
CA GLN A 451 10.22 29.24 2.66
C GLN A 451 9.71 29.54 4.07
N LYS A 452 8.40 29.36 4.32
CA LYS A 452 7.80 29.55 5.65
C LYS A 452 8.40 28.63 6.71
N TYR A 453 8.87 27.47 6.30
CA TYR A 453 9.48 26.47 7.17
C TYR A 453 11.02 26.56 7.16
N GLN A 454 11.59 27.52 6.42
CA GLN A 454 13.01 27.77 6.48
C GLN A 454 13.36 28.56 7.74
N TYR A 455 14.48 28.20 8.33
CA TYR A 455 15.00 28.87 9.52
C TYR A 455 15.27 30.36 9.26
N ASP A 456 14.56 31.22 10.02
CA ASP A 456 14.88 32.65 10.12
C ASP A 456 15.39 32.94 11.56
N PRO A 457 16.69 33.15 11.76
CA PRO A 457 17.27 33.36 13.08
C PRO A 457 16.80 34.65 13.78
N GLY A 458 16.07 35.52 13.10
CA GLY A 458 15.50 36.76 13.62
C GLY A 458 13.99 36.85 13.55
N GLY A 459 13.35 35.85 12.97
CA GLY A 459 11.91 35.83 12.75
C GLY A 459 11.09 35.43 13.98
N PRO A 460 9.78 35.78 14.00
CA PRO A 460 8.87 35.28 15.04
C PRO A 460 8.70 33.78 14.94
N PRO A 461 8.31 33.09 16.06
CA PRO A 461 7.96 31.69 16.03
C PRO A 461 6.91 31.42 14.95
N ILE A 462 7.15 30.43 14.10
CA ILE A 462 6.19 30.04 13.06
C ILE A 462 5.02 29.35 13.74
N PRO A 463 3.77 29.88 13.64
CA PRO A 463 2.61 29.20 14.23
C PRO A 463 2.33 27.90 13.47
N GLU A 464 2.03 26.85 14.22
CA GLU A 464 1.75 25.53 13.68
C GLU A 464 0.47 25.42 12.90
N PRO A 465 0.47 24.60 11.86
CA PRO A 465 -0.70 23.85 11.45
C PRO A 465 -0.61 22.41 11.98
N GLY A 466 -1.02 22.20 13.23
CA GLY A 466 -1.33 20.88 13.78
C GLY A 466 -0.16 19.91 14.07
N GLY A 467 1.06 20.39 14.12
CA GLY A 467 2.26 19.63 14.48
C GLY A 467 2.99 20.22 15.70
N THR A 468 4.01 19.54 16.21
CA THR A 468 4.87 20.07 17.28
C THR A 468 5.54 21.38 16.84
N PRO A 469 5.56 22.45 17.66
CA PRO A 469 6.16 23.70 17.29
C PRO A 469 7.62 23.52 16.88
N ASN A 470 7.99 24.06 15.72
CA ASN A 470 9.38 24.35 15.48
C ASN A 470 9.84 25.31 16.57
N THR A 471 10.78 24.87 17.35
CA THR A 471 11.44 25.78 18.30
C THR A 471 12.12 26.89 17.50
N VAL A 472 11.93 28.12 17.94
CA VAL A 472 12.68 29.26 17.40
C VAL A 472 14.15 28.89 17.40
N GLY A 473 14.75 28.86 16.21
CA GLY A 473 16.15 28.50 16.09
C GLY A 473 16.44 27.15 15.46
N ASP A 474 15.42 26.41 14.99
CA ASP A 474 15.66 25.18 14.22
C ASP A 474 16.18 25.51 12.79
N PRO A 475 17.44 25.18 12.48
CA PRO A 475 18.03 25.52 11.19
C PRO A 475 17.47 24.70 10.02
N ASP A 476 16.73 23.63 10.30
CA ASP A 476 16.17 22.72 9.31
C ASP A 476 14.69 23.03 8.96
N GLY A 477 14.10 24.04 9.62
CA GLY A 477 12.71 24.42 9.42
C GLY A 477 11.72 23.49 10.14
N LEU A 478 10.47 23.43 9.67
CA LEU A 478 9.47 22.51 10.23
C LEU A 478 9.81 21.08 9.84
N THR A 479 10.10 20.27 10.83
CA THR A 479 10.42 18.86 10.66
C THR A 479 9.37 17.95 11.31
N THR A 480 9.24 16.75 10.80
CA THR A 480 8.21 15.78 11.23
C THR A 480 8.83 14.42 11.52
N PRO A 481 9.72 14.32 12.52
CA PRO A 481 10.39 13.05 12.84
C PRO A 481 9.39 11.93 13.21
N GLU A 482 8.24 12.28 13.76
CA GLU A 482 7.16 11.33 14.07
C GLU A 482 6.59 10.66 12.82
N LEU A 483 6.74 11.24 11.62
CA LEU A 483 6.32 10.66 10.34
C LEU A 483 7.39 9.78 9.67
N ASN A 484 8.60 9.72 10.22
CA ASN A 484 9.66 8.90 9.64
C ASN A 484 9.27 7.42 9.56
N VAL A 485 8.47 6.93 10.52
CA VAL A 485 7.95 5.55 10.50
C VAL A 485 7.07 5.30 9.27
N LEU A 486 6.23 6.27 8.87
CA LEU A 486 5.44 6.19 7.65
C LEU A 486 6.34 6.19 6.40
N ILE A 487 7.44 6.97 6.42
CA ILE A 487 8.32 7.18 5.26
C ILE A 487 9.34 6.04 5.07
N ALA A 488 9.75 5.37 6.15
CA ALA A 488 10.88 4.43 6.14
C ALA A 488 10.81 3.35 5.04
N HIS A 489 9.60 2.89 4.68
CA HIS A 489 9.43 1.87 3.64
C HIS A 489 9.96 2.30 2.27
N VAL A 490 10.07 3.60 1.98
CA VAL A 490 10.68 4.13 0.75
C VAL A 490 12.12 3.63 0.59
N PHE A 491 12.90 3.69 1.67
CA PHE A 491 14.30 3.27 1.67
C PHE A 491 14.43 1.75 1.60
N GLY A 492 13.58 1.03 2.32
CA GLY A 492 13.51 -0.42 2.21
C GLY A 492 13.16 -0.88 0.80
N ALA A 493 12.16 -0.26 0.17
CA ALA A 493 11.77 -0.51 -1.21
C ALA A 493 12.93 -0.22 -2.19
N THR A 494 13.60 0.94 -2.02
CA THR A 494 14.73 1.31 -2.86
C THR A 494 15.87 0.30 -2.73
N ALA A 495 16.21 -0.13 -1.51
CA ALA A 495 17.22 -1.17 -1.31
C ALA A 495 16.87 -2.49 -2.02
N VAL A 496 15.59 -2.89 -1.99
CA VAL A 496 15.13 -4.12 -2.66
C VAL A 496 15.27 -4.04 -4.17
N VAL A 497 14.84 -2.93 -4.79
CA VAL A 497 14.85 -2.83 -6.26
C VAL A 497 16.21 -2.48 -6.85
N THR A 498 17.10 -1.85 -6.07
CA THR A 498 18.45 -1.47 -6.52
C THR A 498 19.55 -2.44 -6.06
N GLY A 499 19.30 -3.19 -4.99
CA GLY A 499 20.32 -4.00 -4.32
C GLY A 499 21.28 -3.20 -3.44
N ASP A 500 21.09 -1.88 -3.30
CA ASP A 500 21.98 -1.01 -2.53
C ASP A 500 21.56 -0.96 -1.05
N ARG A 501 22.41 -1.52 -0.19
CA ARG A 501 22.16 -1.60 1.26
C ARG A 501 22.31 -0.26 1.98
N HIS A 502 22.95 0.73 1.37
CA HIS A 502 23.01 2.10 1.91
C HIS A 502 21.63 2.60 2.33
N TRP A 503 20.60 2.30 1.54
CA TRP A 503 19.25 2.74 1.83
C TRP A 503 18.64 2.12 3.09
N ILE A 504 19.06 0.91 3.48
CA ILE A 504 18.66 0.34 4.77
C ILE A 504 19.35 1.06 5.92
N GLU A 505 20.65 1.35 5.80
CA GLU A 505 21.40 2.07 6.83
C GLU A 505 20.84 3.47 7.04
N PHE A 506 20.52 4.16 5.95
CA PHE A 506 19.87 5.47 6.00
C PHE A 506 18.47 5.38 6.63
N GLY A 507 17.63 4.43 6.21
CA GLY A 507 16.30 4.21 6.79
C GLY A 507 16.36 3.89 8.28
N ASP A 508 17.28 3.05 8.73
CA ASP A 508 17.46 2.70 10.14
C ASP A 508 17.83 3.94 10.99
N SER A 509 18.66 4.84 10.46
CA SER A 509 19.03 6.09 11.16
C SER A 509 17.85 7.04 11.38
N LEU A 510 16.83 6.98 10.52
CA LEU A 510 15.60 7.77 10.62
C LEU A 510 14.59 7.16 11.59
N VAL A 511 14.57 5.83 11.69
CA VAL A 511 13.59 5.10 12.53
C VAL A 511 13.92 5.23 14.00
N ASP A 512 15.18 5.11 14.40
CA ASP A 512 15.57 5.15 15.81
C ASP A 512 15.04 6.39 16.56
N PRO A 513 15.24 7.64 16.08
CA PRO A 513 14.68 8.82 16.75
C PRO A 513 13.15 8.91 16.64
N ALA A 514 12.57 8.39 15.55
CA ALA A 514 11.12 8.44 15.33
C ALA A 514 10.34 7.57 16.33
N LEU A 515 10.90 6.45 16.76
CA LEU A 515 10.24 5.58 17.74
C LEU A 515 10.00 6.23 19.09
N GLU A 516 10.85 7.20 19.48
CA GLU A 516 10.68 7.98 20.71
C GLU A 516 9.60 9.06 20.58
N LEU A 517 9.34 9.53 19.35
CA LEU A 517 8.42 10.62 19.04
C LEU A 517 7.11 10.14 18.41
N MET A 518 6.98 8.83 18.18
CA MET A 518 5.83 8.24 17.51
C MET A 518 4.54 8.54 18.26
N TYR A 519 3.61 9.22 17.59
CA TYR A 519 2.29 9.55 18.14
C TYR A 519 1.22 8.64 17.52
N ILE A 520 0.41 8.03 18.40
CA ILE A 520 -0.64 7.06 18.03
C ILE A 520 -1.96 7.36 18.76
N GLY A 521 -2.11 8.55 19.35
CA GLY A 521 -3.25 8.92 20.20
C GLY A 521 -4.55 9.21 19.44
N THR A 522 -4.54 9.16 18.10
CA THR A 522 -5.75 9.35 17.29
C THR A 522 -5.83 8.29 16.20
N PRO A 523 -7.03 7.98 15.65
CA PRO A 523 -7.19 7.00 14.58
C PRO A 523 -6.30 7.31 13.37
N LYS A 524 -6.28 8.55 12.90
CA LYS A 524 -5.43 8.98 11.78
C LYS A 524 -3.95 8.70 12.06
N ALA A 525 -3.45 9.13 13.21
CA ALA A 525 -2.04 8.97 13.56
C ALA A 525 -1.67 7.49 13.70
N TRP A 526 -2.53 6.69 14.33
CA TRP A 526 -2.33 5.25 14.42
C TRP A 526 -2.24 4.58 13.04
N ASN A 527 -3.15 4.93 12.12
CA ASN A 527 -3.14 4.41 10.75
C ASN A 527 -1.85 4.81 10.01
N GLN A 528 -1.43 6.08 10.12
CA GLN A 528 -0.19 6.57 9.53
C GLN A 528 1.02 5.76 9.99
N GLN A 529 1.13 5.49 11.28
CA GLN A 529 2.26 4.77 11.85
C GLN A 529 2.25 3.27 11.50
N ASN A 530 1.08 2.68 11.26
CA ASN A 530 0.97 1.22 11.14
C ASN A 530 0.87 0.71 9.68
N ARG A 531 0.48 1.54 8.72
CA ARG A 531 0.18 1.07 7.36
C ARG A 531 1.40 0.55 6.56
N SER A 532 2.58 1.13 6.73
CA SER A 532 3.72 0.88 5.84
C SER A 532 4.98 0.37 6.54
N PHE A 533 5.10 0.54 7.86
CA PHE A 533 6.33 0.17 8.55
C PHE A 533 6.60 -1.33 8.56
N GLY A 534 5.55 -2.16 8.62
CA GLY A 534 5.68 -3.61 8.46
C GLY A 534 6.36 -4.01 7.14
N LYS A 535 6.13 -3.25 6.07
CA LYS A 535 6.79 -3.41 4.77
C LYS A 535 8.28 -3.05 4.86
N TYR A 536 8.64 -1.95 5.55
CA TYR A 536 10.05 -1.61 5.79
C TYR A 536 10.81 -2.73 6.47
N LEU A 537 10.24 -3.28 7.54
CA LEU A 537 10.82 -4.40 8.29
C LEU A 537 11.04 -5.62 7.38
N GLY A 538 10.07 -5.94 6.53
CA GLY A 538 10.19 -7.03 5.57
C GLY A 538 11.26 -6.80 4.50
N TYR A 539 11.33 -5.58 3.96
CA TYR A 539 12.36 -5.20 2.97
C TYR A 539 13.78 -5.31 3.54
N ARG A 540 14.00 -4.91 4.80
CA ARG A 540 15.28 -5.07 5.48
C ARG A 540 15.78 -6.53 5.45
N VAL A 541 14.89 -7.45 5.76
CA VAL A 541 15.22 -8.89 5.77
C VAL A 541 15.47 -9.42 4.36
N LEU A 542 14.71 -8.98 3.36
CA LEU A 542 14.93 -9.38 1.96
C LEU A 542 16.33 -9.01 1.43
N VAL A 543 16.89 -7.89 1.85
CA VAL A 543 18.25 -7.49 1.45
C VAL A 543 19.32 -8.00 2.42
N GLY A 544 19.00 -8.92 3.31
CA GLY A 544 19.93 -9.60 4.19
C GLY A 544 20.36 -8.80 5.42
N SER A 545 19.57 -7.82 5.86
CA SER A 545 19.76 -7.17 7.15
C SER A 545 19.15 -8.01 8.27
N SER A 546 19.68 -7.89 9.48
CA SER A 546 19.13 -8.60 10.65
C SER A 546 17.71 -8.13 10.94
N PRO A 547 16.79 -9.03 11.31
CA PRO A 547 15.40 -8.72 11.62
C PRO A 547 15.24 -7.88 12.88
#